data_f593803cd92bb9260590ecf1eb05c531
#
_entry.id   f593803cd92bb9260590ecf1eb05c531
#
_cell.length_a   1.000
_cell.length_b   1.000
_cell.length_c   1.000
_cell.angle_alpha   90.00
_cell.angle_beta   90.00
_cell.angle_gamma   90.00
#
_symmetry.space_group_name_H-M   'P 1'
#
loop_
_entity.id
_entity.type
_entity.pdbx_description
1 polymer ?
#
loop_
_entity_poly.entity_id
_entity_poly.type
_entity_poly.pdbx_seq_one_letter_code
_entity_poly.pdbx_strand_id
1 'polypeptide(L)'
;MKEPLVSILIPFKNTSAFLPECVDSILSQSYKNWEVIAVDDHSDDNSRAIVEQYSSRDPRIKVHSNKGDGIISALKTAYSFSKGELLTRMDSDDIMNSNKLEIMASSLEKHGKGHIAVGGVRYFSHRGISSGYERYEKWLNKLTAKGENYSEIYKECVIPSPCWMVHKIDLEECGAFEPNRYPEDYDLAFRFYERGLQCIPCNEILHRWRDYDSRTSRTSEHYAQNYFLHLKLHYFLKLHHDHRRPLTVWGAGDKGKSTARELLEQDIPFYWLCDNPKKIGKKIYGQELRHFNYLIKLKNPQSIITVANEVAQEMITNFFSNLGQSPMVDYFFFC
;
A
#
# COMPACT_ATOMS: atom_id res chain seq x y z
N MET A 1 16.91 11.01 27.02
CA MET A 1 15.43 11.13 26.89
C MET A 1 14.84 9.74 27.09
N LYS A 2 13.59 9.61 27.52
CA LYS A 2 12.95 8.29 27.66
C LYS A 2 12.57 7.79 26.26
N GLU A 3 13.00 6.60 25.91
CA GLU A 3 12.61 5.96 24.64
C GLU A 3 11.06 5.90 24.51
N PRO A 4 10.44 6.36 23.40
CA PRO A 4 9.00 6.31 23.23
C PRO A 4 8.49 4.86 23.18
N LEU A 5 7.30 4.61 23.72
CA LEU A 5 6.67 3.29 23.63
C LEU A 5 6.21 3.03 22.18
N VAL A 6 6.58 1.88 21.62
CA VAL A 6 6.13 1.44 20.31
C VAL A 6 5.01 0.40 20.49
N SER A 7 3.81 0.64 19.96
CA SER A 7 2.77 -0.38 19.85
C SER A 7 2.86 -1.10 18.51
N ILE A 8 2.98 -2.42 18.55
CA ILE A 8 3.01 -3.31 17.40
C ILE A 8 1.63 -3.95 17.28
N LEU A 9 0.90 -3.63 16.20
CA LEU A 9 -0.44 -4.14 15.95
C LEU A 9 -0.36 -5.41 15.11
N ILE A 10 -0.86 -6.54 15.63
CA ILE A 10 -0.80 -7.86 14.98
C ILE A 10 -2.23 -8.42 14.83
N PRO A 11 -2.92 -8.15 13.71
CA PRO A 11 -4.09 -8.94 13.36
C PRO A 11 -3.65 -10.34 12.91
N PHE A 12 -4.34 -11.39 13.38
CA PHE A 12 -4.00 -12.75 12.95
C PHE A 12 -5.24 -13.62 12.77
N LYS A 13 -5.17 -14.54 11.81
CA LYS A 13 -6.18 -15.56 11.55
C LYS A 13 -5.53 -16.77 10.91
N ASN A 14 -5.65 -17.95 11.56
CA ASN A 14 -5.20 -19.22 11.00
C ASN A 14 -3.73 -19.22 10.54
N THR A 15 -2.82 -18.69 11.39
CA THR A 15 -1.38 -18.57 11.12
C THR A 15 -0.52 -19.33 12.11
N SER A 16 -1.08 -20.38 12.75
CA SER A 16 -0.38 -21.16 13.79
C SER A 16 0.99 -21.68 13.38
N ALA A 17 1.19 -22.00 12.10
CA ALA A 17 2.47 -22.46 11.55
C ALA A 17 3.58 -21.38 11.56
N PHE A 18 3.23 -20.09 11.57
CA PHE A 18 4.15 -18.97 11.37
C PHE A 18 4.29 -18.08 12.61
N LEU A 19 3.27 -18.04 13.46
CA LEU A 19 3.22 -17.19 14.65
C LEU A 19 4.42 -17.34 15.58
N PRO A 20 4.98 -18.54 15.83
CA PRO A 20 6.18 -18.66 16.66
C PRO A 20 7.35 -17.83 16.11
N GLU A 21 7.68 -17.96 14.83
CA GLU A 21 8.78 -17.19 14.22
C GLU A 21 8.48 -15.69 14.21
N CYS A 22 7.23 -15.31 13.97
CA CYS A 22 6.79 -13.92 14.01
C CYS A 22 7.02 -13.31 15.39
N VAL A 23 6.51 -13.93 16.47
CA VAL A 23 6.63 -13.42 17.84
C VAL A 23 8.08 -13.46 18.32
N ASP A 24 8.84 -14.51 18.03
CA ASP A 24 10.26 -14.60 18.36
C ASP A 24 11.07 -13.49 17.70
N SER A 25 10.73 -13.10 16.49
CA SER A 25 11.36 -11.98 15.80
C SER A 25 11.13 -10.63 16.50
N ILE A 26 9.98 -10.46 17.16
CA ILE A 26 9.66 -9.28 17.96
C ILE A 26 10.39 -9.31 19.30
N LEU A 27 10.43 -10.47 19.95
CA LEU A 27 11.18 -10.65 21.21
C LEU A 27 12.68 -10.36 21.03
N SER A 28 13.23 -10.63 19.83
CA SER A 28 14.62 -10.38 19.48
C SER A 28 14.97 -8.95 19.18
N GLN A 29 14.00 -8.00 19.15
CA GLN A 29 14.26 -6.61 18.83
C GLN A 29 15.29 -5.98 19.77
N SER A 30 16.24 -5.19 19.20
CA SER A 30 17.22 -4.39 19.97
C SER A 30 16.54 -3.33 20.80
N TYR A 31 15.55 -2.64 20.27
CA TYR A 31 14.69 -1.70 20.97
C TYR A 31 13.79 -2.44 21.99
N LYS A 32 13.77 -2.00 23.26
CA LYS A 32 13.11 -2.76 24.32
C LYS A 32 11.77 -2.18 24.80
N ASN A 33 11.50 -0.89 24.52
CA ASN A 33 10.28 -0.22 24.96
C ASN A 33 9.12 -0.40 23.95
N TRP A 34 8.59 -1.61 23.84
CA TRP A 34 7.48 -1.95 22.96
C TRP A 34 6.37 -2.74 23.68
N GLU A 35 5.20 -2.71 23.13
CA GLU A 35 4.08 -3.60 23.43
C GLU A 35 3.55 -4.22 22.14
N VAL A 36 3.01 -5.43 22.24
CA VAL A 36 2.27 -6.13 21.18
C VAL A 36 0.80 -6.16 21.53
N ILE A 37 -0.04 -5.76 20.59
CA ILE A 37 -1.49 -5.92 20.66
C ILE A 37 -1.87 -6.90 19.54
N ALA A 38 -1.96 -8.19 19.90
CA ALA A 38 -2.35 -9.25 19.00
C ALA A 38 -3.87 -9.45 19.05
N VAL A 39 -4.51 -9.46 17.88
CA VAL A 39 -5.96 -9.60 17.76
C VAL A 39 -6.31 -10.79 16.89
N ASP A 40 -6.96 -11.76 17.51
CA ASP A 40 -7.46 -12.97 16.85
C ASP A 40 -8.74 -12.70 16.09
N ASP A 41 -8.69 -12.84 14.77
CA ASP A 41 -9.84 -12.69 13.88
C ASP A 41 -10.56 -14.04 13.67
N HIS A 42 -11.01 -14.63 14.77
CA HIS A 42 -11.77 -15.88 14.79
C HIS A 42 -11.00 -17.05 14.16
N SER A 43 -9.77 -17.31 14.65
CA SER A 43 -9.00 -18.47 14.23
C SER A 43 -9.66 -19.78 14.73
N ASP A 44 -9.69 -20.76 13.86
CA ASP A 44 -10.16 -22.13 14.12
C ASP A 44 -9.00 -23.17 14.23
N ASP A 45 -7.75 -22.67 14.12
CA ASP A 45 -6.53 -23.43 14.40
C ASP A 45 -5.94 -23.06 15.78
N ASN A 46 -4.70 -23.49 16.05
CA ASN A 46 -4.01 -23.24 17.32
C ASN A 46 -3.42 -21.82 17.46
N SER A 47 -3.69 -20.89 16.52
CA SER A 47 -3.09 -19.55 16.50
C SER A 47 -3.27 -18.81 17.82
N ARG A 48 -4.51 -18.77 18.33
CA ARG A 48 -4.82 -18.08 19.59
C ARG A 48 -4.05 -18.67 20.78
N ALA A 49 -4.06 -19.99 20.93
CA ALA A 49 -3.37 -20.68 22.03
C ALA A 49 -1.86 -20.42 22.02
N ILE A 50 -1.26 -20.32 20.83
CA ILE A 50 0.17 -20.00 20.66
C ILE A 50 0.45 -18.59 21.21
N VAL A 51 -0.32 -17.57 20.79
CA VAL A 51 -0.07 -16.20 21.25
C VAL A 51 -0.35 -16.05 22.76
N GLU A 52 -1.35 -16.76 23.31
CA GLU A 52 -1.62 -16.78 24.74
C GLU A 52 -0.46 -17.38 25.56
N GLN A 53 0.25 -18.40 25.03
CA GLN A 53 1.46 -18.91 25.65
C GLN A 53 2.59 -17.86 25.72
N TYR A 54 2.78 -17.06 24.66
CA TYR A 54 3.74 -15.96 24.69
C TYR A 54 3.31 -14.86 25.67
N SER A 55 2.04 -14.50 25.67
CA SER A 55 1.45 -13.51 26.59
C SER A 55 1.62 -13.89 28.06
N SER A 56 1.56 -15.18 28.38
CA SER A 56 1.77 -15.67 29.76
C SER A 56 3.22 -15.53 30.24
N ARG A 57 4.18 -15.43 29.32
CA ARG A 57 5.63 -15.33 29.61
C ARG A 57 6.15 -13.90 29.53
N ASP A 58 5.52 -13.05 28.71
CA ASP A 58 5.91 -11.66 28.52
C ASP A 58 4.68 -10.72 28.60
N PRO A 59 4.58 -9.91 29.67
CA PRO A 59 3.42 -9.03 29.89
C PRO A 59 3.28 -7.89 28.86
N ARG A 60 4.29 -7.67 28.02
CA ARG A 60 4.23 -6.72 26.91
C ARG A 60 3.36 -7.22 25.75
N ILE A 61 3.11 -8.54 25.67
CA ILE A 61 2.25 -9.17 24.66
C ILE A 61 0.84 -9.32 25.21
N LYS A 62 -0.13 -8.72 24.53
CA LYS A 62 -1.55 -8.79 24.90
C LYS A 62 -2.35 -9.40 23.78
N VAL A 63 -3.28 -10.28 24.14
CA VAL A 63 -4.15 -10.99 23.20
C VAL A 63 -5.59 -10.52 23.39
N HIS A 64 -6.24 -10.18 22.27
CA HIS A 64 -7.65 -9.79 22.22
C HIS A 64 -8.38 -10.56 21.14
N SER A 65 -9.70 -10.66 21.26
CA SER A 65 -10.58 -11.14 20.18
C SER A 65 -11.01 -9.97 19.31
N ASN A 66 -11.10 -10.21 18.01
CA ASN A 66 -11.74 -9.25 17.11
C ASN A 66 -13.20 -9.04 17.51
N LYS A 67 -13.65 -7.78 17.55
CA LYS A 67 -15.05 -7.42 17.88
C LYS A 67 -15.99 -7.53 16.69
N GLY A 68 -15.46 -7.58 15.48
CA GLY A 68 -16.16 -7.79 14.23
C GLY A 68 -15.42 -8.82 13.39
N ASP A 69 -15.48 -8.72 12.07
CA ASP A 69 -14.87 -9.66 11.16
C ASP A 69 -13.84 -8.97 10.24
N GLY A 70 -12.79 -9.69 9.89
CA GLY A 70 -11.78 -9.29 8.93
C GLY A 70 -10.72 -8.35 9.49
N ILE A 71 -9.69 -8.14 8.64
CA ILE A 71 -8.44 -7.47 9.01
C ILE A 71 -8.65 -6.03 9.48
N ILE A 72 -9.57 -5.28 8.86
CA ILE A 72 -9.82 -3.87 9.24
C ILE A 72 -10.39 -3.80 10.66
N SER A 73 -11.37 -4.65 10.98
CA SER A 73 -11.94 -4.73 12.33
C SER A 73 -10.91 -5.17 13.37
N ALA A 74 -10.04 -6.13 13.01
CA ALA A 74 -8.95 -6.58 13.87
C ALA A 74 -7.94 -5.46 14.13
N LEU A 75 -7.57 -4.68 13.10
CA LEU A 75 -6.68 -3.52 13.25
C LEU A 75 -7.32 -2.41 14.09
N LYS A 76 -8.62 -2.11 13.93
CA LYS A 76 -9.36 -1.18 14.81
C LYS A 76 -9.31 -1.63 16.26
N THR A 77 -9.55 -2.92 16.47
CA THR A 77 -9.49 -3.51 17.81
C THR A 77 -8.09 -3.38 18.40
N ALA A 78 -7.05 -3.75 17.66
CA ALA A 78 -5.66 -3.60 18.10
C ALA A 78 -5.31 -2.14 18.43
N TYR A 79 -5.69 -1.22 17.55
CA TYR A 79 -5.44 0.20 17.72
C TYR A 79 -6.12 0.75 19.00
N SER A 80 -7.35 0.33 19.29
CA SER A 80 -8.10 0.78 20.48
C SER A 80 -7.43 0.42 21.82
N PHE A 81 -6.58 -0.61 21.84
CA PHE A 81 -5.83 -1.03 23.03
C PHE A 81 -4.38 -0.51 23.05
N SER A 82 -3.91 0.10 21.97
CA SER A 82 -2.54 0.59 21.85
C SER A 82 -2.29 1.81 22.74
N LYS A 83 -1.13 1.83 23.43
CA LYS A 83 -0.71 2.89 24.34
C LYS A 83 0.54 3.62 23.88
N GLY A 84 1.20 3.11 22.83
CA GLY A 84 2.45 3.65 22.32
C GLY A 84 2.31 5.03 21.70
N GLU A 85 3.34 5.83 21.83
CA GLU A 85 3.50 7.10 21.13
C GLU A 85 3.82 6.87 19.64
N LEU A 86 4.45 5.74 19.35
CA LEU A 86 4.75 5.26 18.00
C LEU A 86 3.94 4.00 17.71
N LEU A 87 3.49 3.86 16.47
CA LEU A 87 2.73 2.69 16.01
C LEU A 87 3.36 2.09 14.76
N THR A 88 3.36 0.75 14.72
CA THR A 88 3.69 -0.05 13.55
C THR A 88 2.75 -1.25 13.47
N ARG A 89 2.66 -1.83 12.29
CA ARG A 89 1.93 -3.09 12.05
C ARG A 89 2.91 -4.24 11.85
N MET A 90 2.48 -5.44 12.17
CA MET A 90 3.16 -6.69 11.87
C MET A 90 2.18 -7.72 11.34
N ASP A 91 2.48 -8.34 10.22
CA ASP A 91 1.69 -9.46 9.70
C ASP A 91 2.15 -10.75 10.39
N SER A 92 1.19 -11.57 10.83
CA SER A 92 1.42 -12.70 11.73
C SER A 92 2.17 -13.89 11.10
N ASP A 93 2.38 -13.85 9.79
CA ASP A 93 3.09 -14.86 8.99
C ASP A 93 4.51 -14.43 8.58
N ASP A 94 4.94 -13.22 8.97
CA ASP A 94 6.19 -12.59 8.55
C ASP A 94 7.25 -12.57 9.66
N ILE A 95 8.45 -12.05 9.32
CA ILE A 95 9.58 -11.93 10.23
C ILE A 95 10.10 -10.48 10.25
N MET A 96 10.20 -9.90 11.44
CA MET A 96 10.78 -8.59 11.68
C MET A 96 12.30 -8.71 11.90
N ASN A 97 13.12 -7.93 11.17
CA ASN A 97 14.54 -7.88 11.45
C ASN A 97 14.81 -7.25 12.82
N SER A 98 15.83 -7.74 13.55
CA SER A 98 16.08 -7.45 14.97
C SER A 98 16.35 -5.98 15.31
N ASN A 99 16.71 -5.15 14.32
CA ASN A 99 16.98 -3.71 14.48
C ASN A 99 15.85 -2.80 13.93
N LYS A 100 14.73 -3.38 13.49
CA LYS A 100 13.67 -2.61 12.82
C LYS A 100 13.09 -1.52 13.70
N LEU A 101 12.69 -1.84 14.94
CA LEU A 101 12.07 -0.87 15.83
C LEU A 101 13.03 0.26 16.19
N GLU A 102 14.30 -0.06 16.44
CA GLU A 102 15.33 0.92 16.78
C GLU A 102 15.57 1.91 15.64
N ILE A 103 15.76 1.42 14.42
CA ILE A 103 16.01 2.26 13.25
C ILE A 103 14.82 3.18 12.97
N MET A 104 13.60 2.63 12.98
CA MET A 104 12.40 3.42 12.68
C MET A 104 12.07 4.42 13.79
N ALA A 105 12.17 4.02 15.05
CA ALA A 105 11.92 4.92 16.19
C ALA A 105 12.94 6.07 16.21
N SER A 106 14.25 5.77 16.05
CA SER A 106 15.29 6.80 15.98
C SER A 106 15.09 7.75 14.79
N SER A 107 14.63 7.24 13.65
CA SER A 107 14.30 8.06 12.49
C SER A 107 13.16 9.03 12.78
N LEU A 108 12.10 8.58 13.43
CA LEU A 108 10.97 9.42 13.82
C LEU A 108 11.34 10.39 14.95
N GLU A 109 12.17 10.00 15.90
CA GLU A 109 12.67 10.90 16.95
C GLU A 109 13.46 12.08 16.34
N LYS A 110 14.26 11.79 15.30
CA LYS A 110 15.04 12.82 14.60
C LYS A 110 14.19 13.77 13.76
N HIS A 111 13.15 13.28 13.08
CA HIS A 111 12.37 14.08 12.12
C HIS A 111 11.06 14.60 12.72
N GLY A 112 10.54 13.96 13.77
CA GLY A 112 9.32 14.36 14.45
C GLY A 112 8.03 13.98 13.71
N LYS A 113 6.93 14.59 14.12
CA LYS A 113 5.59 14.38 13.54
C LYS A 113 5.52 14.85 12.09
N GLY A 114 4.49 14.40 11.37
CA GLY A 114 4.33 14.66 9.94
C GLY A 114 5.19 13.76 9.06
N HIS A 115 5.75 12.68 9.63
CA HIS A 115 6.62 11.75 8.92
C HIS A 115 6.20 10.31 9.13
N ILE A 116 6.51 9.48 8.14
CA ILE A 116 6.41 8.03 8.20
C ILE A 116 7.78 7.41 7.93
N ALA A 117 8.31 6.64 8.87
CA ALA A 117 9.51 5.83 8.67
C ALA A 117 9.14 4.59 7.85
N VAL A 118 9.81 4.36 6.72
CA VAL A 118 9.55 3.25 5.81
C VAL A 118 10.84 2.46 5.61
N GLY A 119 10.80 1.16 5.84
CA GLY A 119 11.94 0.26 5.67
C GLY A 119 11.84 -0.59 4.42
N GLY A 120 12.99 -1.12 3.99
CA GLY A 120 13.06 -2.09 2.91
C GLY A 120 12.49 -3.44 3.32
N VAL A 121 11.97 -4.17 2.34
CA VAL A 121 11.37 -5.50 2.51
C VAL A 121 12.10 -6.54 1.68
N ARG A 122 12.02 -7.81 2.05
CA ARG A 122 12.52 -8.95 1.27
C ARG A 122 11.57 -10.11 1.33
N TYR A 123 11.16 -10.61 0.18
CA TYR A 123 10.41 -11.85 0.08
C TYR A 123 11.30 -13.06 0.39
N PHE A 124 10.72 -14.05 1.03
CA PHE A 124 11.35 -15.36 1.21
C PHE A 124 10.32 -16.48 1.13
N SER A 125 10.74 -17.63 0.63
CA SER A 125 9.91 -18.82 0.48
C SER A 125 10.79 -20.05 0.38
N HIS A 126 10.29 -21.19 0.82
CA HIS A 126 10.98 -22.48 0.62
C HIS A 126 11.01 -22.94 -0.84
N ARG A 127 10.17 -22.33 -1.71
CA ARG A 127 9.98 -22.73 -3.12
C ARG A 127 10.61 -21.75 -4.12
N GLY A 128 11.31 -20.76 -3.62
CA GLY A 128 11.76 -19.62 -4.43
C GLY A 128 10.66 -18.57 -4.62
N ILE A 129 11.06 -17.41 -5.12
CA ILE A 129 10.19 -16.26 -5.30
C ILE A 129 9.88 -16.09 -6.79
N SER A 130 8.62 -15.79 -7.11
CA SER A 130 8.23 -15.53 -8.50
C SER A 130 8.86 -14.22 -9.02
N SER A 131 9.13 -14.17 -10.32
CA SER A 131 9.67 -12.97 -10.97
C SER A 131 8.79 -11.72 -10.77
N GLY A 132 7.47 -11.89 -10.56
CA GLY A 132 6.55 -10.79 -10.26
C GLY A 132 6.84 -10.19 -8.89
N TYR A 133 6.96 -11.02 -7.84
CA TYR A 133 7.30 -10.57 -6.50
C TYR A 133 8.71 -9.98 -6.42
N GLU A 134 9.69 -10.55 -7.12
CA GLU A 134 11.04 -9.98 -7.19
C GLU A 134 11.04 -8.57 -7.82
N ARG A 135 10.28 -8.36 -8.90
CA ARG A 135 10.15 -7.03 -9.52
C ARG A 135 9.48 -6.04 -8.59
N TYR A 136 8.39 -6.45 -7.93
CA TYR A 136 7.68 -5.61 -6.97
C TYR A 136 8.59 -5.23 -5.79
N GLU A 137 9.33 -6.19 -5.19
CA GLU A 137 10.30 -5.94 -4.12
C GLU A 137 11.35 -4.90 -4.54
N LYS A 138 11.97 -5.11 -5.71
CA LYS A 138 13.00 -4.19 -6.22
C LYS A 138 12.46 -2.78 -6.47
N TRP A 139 11.28 -2.70 -7.06
CA TRP A 139 10.61 -1.43 -7.32
C TRP A 139 10.26 -0.69 -6.02
N LEU A 140 9.64 -1.38 -5.06
CA LEU A 140 9.24 -0.80 -3.78
C LEU A 140 10.46 -0.34 -2.96
N ASN A 141 11.49 -1.18 -2.87
CA ASN A 141 12.72 -0.83 -2.16
C ASN A 141 13.46 0.34 -2.82
N LYS A 142 13.41 0.46 -4.15
CA LYS A 142 13.98 1.61 -4.87
C LYS A 142 13.27 2.92 -4.53
N LEU A 143 11.96 2.93 -4.43
CA LEU A 143 11.17 4.09 -4.00
C LEU A 143 11.48 4.44 -2.54
N THR A 144 11.46 3.42 -1.67
CA THR A 144 11.74 3.56 -0.23
C THR A 144 13.13 4.16 0.02
N ALA A 145 14.17 3.67 -0.67
CA ALA A 145 15.54 4.16 -0.51
C ALA A 145 15.72 5.66 -0.83
N LYS A 146 14.83 6.22 -1.62
CA LYS A 146 14.82 7.64 -1.98
C LYS A 146 13.84 8.50 -1.17
N GLY A 147 12.93 7.88 -0.41
CA GLY A 147 11.79 8.56 0.21
C GLY A 147 10.76 9.07 -0.82
N GLU A 148 10.80 8.53 -2.04
CA GLU A 148 9.94 8.94 -3.17
C GLU A 148 8.71 8.01 -3.33
N ASN A 149 8.29 7.32 -2.27
CA ASN A 149 7.21 6.33 -2.33
C ASN A 149 5.97 6.86 -3.04
N TYR A 150 5.52 8.05 -2.71
CA TYR A 150 4.29 8.60 -3.28
C TYR A 150 4.37 9.00 -4.77
N SER A 151 5.57 9.07 -5.35
CA SER A 151 5.73 9.43 -6.77
C SER A 151 5.06 8.43 -7.73
N GLU A 152 4.83 7.21 -7.28
CA GLU A 152 4.20 6.13 -8.04
C GLU A 152 2.97 5.53 -7.34
N ILE A 153 2.32 6.29 -6.44
CA ILE A 153 1.22 5.81 -5.61
C ILE A 153 0.03 5.27 -6.42
N TYR A 154 -0.18 5.70 -7.64
CA TYR A 154 -1.24 5.17 -8.51
C TYR A 154 -0.84 3.89 -9.26
N LYS A 155 0.44 3.49 -9.27
CA LYS A 155 0.85 2.22 -9.89
C LYS A 155 0.47 1.02 -9.02
N GLU A 156 0.89 1.05 -7.75
CA GLU A 156 0.67 0.00 -6.76
C GLU A 156 0.82 0.55 -5.35
N CYS A 157 0.51 -0.24 -4.30
CA CYS A 157 0.74 0.15 -2.92
C CYS A 157 2.23 0.41 -2.67
N VAL A 158 2.56 1.65 -2.32
CA VAL A 158 3.95 2.15 -2.22
C VAL A 158 4.52 2.12 -0.80
N ILE A 159 3.68 1.85 0.19
CA ILE A 159 4.09 1.68 1.59
C ILE A 159 3.92 0.20 1.95
N PRO A 160 4.99 -0.53 2.26
CA PRO A 160 4.88 -1.94 2.60
C PRO A 160 4.06 -2.11 3.88
N SER A 161 2.95 -2.85 3.78
CA SER A 161 1.94 -3.01 4.84
C SER A 161 2.51 -3.24 6.24
N PRO A 162 3.48 -4.14 6.47
CA PRO A 162 4.05 -4.37 7.80
C PRO A 162 5.39 -3.65 8.05
N CYS A 163 5.85 -2.76 7.16
CA CYS A 163 7.20 -2.16 7.29
C CYS A 163 7.18 -0.63 7.27
N TRP A 164 6.36 -0.05 8.11
CA TRP A 164 6.29 1.38 8.39
C TRP A 164 6.15 1.65 9.89
N MET A 165 6.43 2.87 10.33
CA MET A 165 6.18 3.38 11.67
C MET A 165 5.81 4.85 11.60
N VAL A 166 4.86 5.28 12.46
CA VAL A 166 4.39 6.67 12.55
C VAL A 166 4.16 7.08 14.00
N HIS A 167 4.10 8.38 14.27
CA HIS A 167 3.54 8.87 15.53
C HIS A 167 2.04 8.56 15.58
N LYS A 168 1.54 8.20 16.78
CA LYS A 168 0.12 7.89 16.99
C LYS A 168 -0.79 9.01 16.53
N ILE A 169 -0.42 10.24 16.83
CA ILE A 169 -1.20 11.44 16.45
C ILE A 169 -1.30 11.59 14.92
N ASP A 170 -0.23 11.30 14.16
CA ASP A 170 -0.26 11.37 12.71
C ASP A 170 -1.18 10.31 12.12
N LEU A 171 -1.20 9.10 12.71
CA LEU A 171 -2.13 8.04 12.31
C LEU A 171 -3.59 8.41 12.63
N GLU A 172 -3.86 9.02 13.80
CA GLU A 172 -5.18 9.52 14.19
C GLU A 172 -5.68 10.58 13.21
N GLU A 173 -4.83 11.52 12.85
CA GLU A 173 -5.17 12.57 11.89
C GLU A 173 -5.42 12.04 10.48
N CYS A 174 -4.86 10.88 10.14
CA CYS A 174 -5.18 10.14 8.91
C CYS A 174 -6.45 9.28 9.04
N GLY A 175 -7.16 9.31 10.17
CA GLY A 175 -8.34 8.50 10.44
C GLY A 175 -8.03 7.05 10.81
N ALA A 176 -6.79 6.74 11.17
CA ALA A 176 -6.32 5.42 11.59
C ALA A 176 -6.88 4.27 10.71
N PHE A 177 -7.61 3.34 11.29
CA PHE A 177 -8.23 2.21 10.57
C PHE A 177 -9.76 2.37 10.44
N GLU A 178 -10.32 3.59 10.66
CA GLU A 178 -11.76 3.82 10.63
C GLU A 178 -12.43 3.59 9.26
N PRO A 179 -11.85 3.96 8.12
CA PRO A 179 -12.45 3.66 6.83
C PRO A 179 -12.54 2.14 6.61
N ASN A 180 -13.74 1.64 6.29
CA ASN A 180 -13.93 0.25 5.88
C ASN A 180 -13.74 0.12 4.36
N ARG A 181 -12.50 0.43 3.90
CA ARG A 181 -12.14 0.38 2.47
C ARG A 181 -10.96 -0.56 2.29
N TYR A 182 -11.14 -1.53 1.41
CA TYR A 182 -10.14 -2.54 1.10
C TYR A 182 -9.50 -2.28 -0.28
N PRO A 183 -8.19 -2.53 -0.48
CA PRO A 183 -7.22 -2.98 0.53
C PRO A 183 -6.89 -1.87 1.54
N GLU A 184 -6.91 -2.23 2.80
CA GLU A 184 -6.79 -1.29 3.92
C GLU A 184 -5.41 -0.63 4.01
N ASP A 185 -4.36 -1.34 3.61
CA ASP A 185 -2.98 -0.86 3.57
C ASP A 185 -2.78 0.18 2.46
N TYR A 186 -3.37 -0.07 1.30
CA TYR A 186 -3.29 0.86 0.18
C TYR A 186 -4.16 2.10 0.40
N ASP A 187 -5.35 1.92 0.99
CA ASP A 187 -6.19 3.04 1.45
C ASP A 187 -5.45 3.90 2.47
N LEU A 188 -4.77 3.27 3.44
CA LEU A 188 -3.96 3.97 4.43
C LEU A 188 -2.79 4.73 3.79
N ALA A 189 -2.11 4.14 2.81
CA ALA A 189 -1.03 4.81 2.07
C ALA A 189 -1.53 6.08 1.35
N PHE A 190 -2.71 6.03 0.74
CA PHE A 190 -3.33 7.24 0.15
C PHE A 190 -3.70 8.29 1.21
N ARG A 191 -4.16 7.89 2.38
CA ARG A 191 -4.48 8.84 3.47
C ARG A 191 -3.23 9.47 4.07
N PHE A 192 -2.12 8.74 4.16
CA PHE A 192 -0.82 9.31 4.50
C PHE A 192 -0.38 10.36 3.47
N TYR A 193 -0.55 10.04 2.17
CA TYR A 193 -0.26 10.97 1.08
C TYR A 193 -1.16 12.21 1.13
N GLU A 194 -2.47 12.04 1.29
CA GLU A 194 -3.45 13.12 1.40
C GLU A 194 -3.12 14.07 2.56
N ARG A 195 -2.65 13.51 3.68
CA ARG A 195 -2.28 14.27 4.88
C ARG A 195 -0.90 14.92 4.76
N GLY A 196 -0.13 14.58 3.72
CA GLY A 196 1.18 15.15 3.45
C GLY A 196 2.31 14.60 4.33
N LEU A 197 2.16 13.38 4.89
CA LEU A 197 3.24 12.74 5.65
C LEU A 197 4.45 12.50 4.73
N GLN A 198 5.63 12.90 5.20
CA GLN A 198 6.88 12.71 4.45
C GLN A 198 7.46 11.32 4.71
N CYS A 199 7.84 10.58 3.67
CA CYS A 199 8.51 9.30 3.83
C CYS A 199 9.97 9.49 4.25
N ILE A 200 10.37 8.91 5.39
CA ILE A 200 11.76 8.83 5.81
C ILE A 200 12.32 7.48 5.37
N PRO A 201 13.34 7.45 4.50
CA PRO A 201 13.98 6.21 4.09
C PRO A 201 14.79 5.57 5.22
N CYS A 202 14.42 4.37 5.64
CA CYS A 202 15.23 3.49 6.47
C CYS A 202 15.93 2.50 5.52
N ASN A 203 17.19 2.80 5.14
CA ASN A 203 17.90 2.17 4.03
C ASN A 203 18.40 0.74 4.32
N GLU A 204 17.65 -0.03 5.09
CA GLU A 204 17.92 -1.43 5.40
C GLU A 204 16.72 -2.30 5.09
N ILE A 205 16.96 -3.61 4.89
CA ILE A 205 15.89 -4.60 4.85
C ILE A 205 15.45 -4.82 6.30
N LEU A 206 14.31 -4.26 6.66
CA LEU A 206 13.79 -4.30 8.03
C LEU A 206 12.68 -5.33 8.22
N HIS A 207 12.19 -5.90 7.12
CA HIS A 207 11.09 -6.84 7.14
C HIS A 207 11.27 -7.94 6.10
N ARG A 208 10.92 -9.18 6.46
CA ARG A 208 10.95 -10.34 5.58
C ARG A 208 9.52 -10.82 5.36
N TRP A 209 9.04 -10.72 4.11
CA TRP A 209 7.73 -11.15 3.66
C TRP A 209 7.74 -12.64 3.29
N ARG A 210 6.94 -13.41 3.98
CA ARG A 210 6.80 -14.85 3.68
C ARG A 210 5.87 -15.05 2.50
N ASP A 211 6.31 -15.86 1.53
CA ASP A 211 5.49 -16.28 0.40
C ASP A 211 5.16 -17.77 0.49
N TYR A 212 3.86 -18.11 0.48
CA TYR A 212 3.32 -19.46 0.55
C TYR A 212 1.96 -19.54 -0.19
N ASP A 213 1.48 -20.78 -0.51
CA ASP A 213 0.33 -20.97 -1.42
C ASP A 213 -0.98 -20.41 -0.91
N SER A 214 -1.26 -20.57 0.37
CA SER A 214 -2.53 -20.13 0.98
C SER A 214 -2.51 -18.69 1.47
N ARG A 215 -1.47 -17.91 1.12
CA ARG A 215 -1.39 -16.48 1.48
C ARG A 215 -2.58 -15.71 0.91
N THR A 216 -3.16 -14.81 1.71
CA THR A 216 -4.33 -14.00 1.32
C THR A 216 -4.14 -13.27 -0.02
N SER A 217 -2.96 -12.72 -0.27
CA SER A 217 -2.65 -12.04 -1.54
C SER A 217 -2.65 -12.96 -2.77
N ARG A 218 -2.62 -14.29 -2.57
CA ARG A 218 -2.70 -15.29 -3.65
C ARG A 218 -4.10 -15.88 -3.83
N THR A 219 -4.88 -15.93 -2.78
CA THR A 219 -6.14 -16.69 -2.74
C THR A 219 -7.39 -15.83 -2.70
N SER A 220 -7.28 -14.60 -2.21
CA SER A 220 -8.43 -13.71 -2.09
C SER A 220 -8.82 -13.09 -3.43
N GLU A 221 -10.11 -13.11 -3.74
CA GLU A 221 -10.70 -12.44 -4.90
C GLU A 221 -10.45 -10.93 -4.91
N HIS A 222 -10.20 -10.34 -3.74
CA HIS A 222 -9.87 -8.92 -3.60
C HIS A 222 -8.53 -8.54 -4.27
N TYR A 223 -7.60 -9.49 -4.41
CA TYR A 223 -6.35 -9.31 -5.15
C TYR A 223 -6.47 -9.77 -6.61
N ALA A 224 -7.61 -10.34 -7.01
CA ALA A 224 -7.89 -10.66 -8.40
C ALA A 224 -7.98 -9.37 -9.24
N GLN A 225 -7.90 -9.53 -10.54
CA GLN A 225 -7.72 -8.48 -11.54
C GLN A 225 -8.48 -7.17 -11.27
N ASN A 226 -7.74 -6.07 -11.21
CA ASN A 226 -8.22 -4.68 -11.22
C ASN A 226 -8.98 -4.15 -9.98
N TYR A 227 -9.05 -4.89 -8.88
CA TYR A 227 -9.78 -4.44 -7.69
C TYR A 227 -9.24 -3.10 -7.14
N PHE A 228 -7.92 -2.89 -7.22
CA PHE A 228 -7.29 -1.64 -6.80
C PHE A 228 -7.59 -0.44 -7.69
N LEU A 229 -8.13 -0.67 -8.89
CA LEU A 229 -8.45 0.40 -9.83
C LEU A 229 -9.52 1.34 -9.26
N HIS A 230 -10.56 0.79 -8.62
CA HIS A 230 -11.60 1.57 -7.96
C HIS A 230 -11.00 2.49 -6.88
N LEU A 231 -10.13 1.94 -6.02
CA LEU A 231 -9.43 2.72 -5.00
C LEU A 231 -8.58 3.84 -5.61
N LYS A 232 -7.78 3.52 -6.63
CA LYS A 232 -6.93 4.49 -7.35
C LYS A 232 -7.76 5.61 -7.97
N LEU A 233 -8.86 5.26 -8.63
CA LEU A 233 -9.73 6.24 -9.27
C LEU A 233 -10.43 7.12 -8.23
N HIS A 234 -10.92 6.53 -7.12
CA HIS A 234 -11.49 7.30 -6.01
C HIS A 234 -10.52 8.39 -5.51
N TYR A 235 -9.27 8.03 -5.24
CA TYR A 235 -8.28 9.00 -4.75
C TYR A 235 -7.81 9.97 -5.84
N PHE A 236 -7.70 9.53 -7.10
CA PHE A 236 -7.41 10.43 -8.21
C PHE A 236 -8.46 11.53 -8.33
N LEU A 237 -9.74 11.14 -8.34
CA LEU A 237 -10.85 12.09 -8.43
C LEU A 237 -10.91 13.05 -7.24
N LYS A 238 -10.59 12.55 -6.05
CA LYS A 238 -10.57 13.34 -4.82
C LYS A 238 -9.40 14.31 -4.74
N LEU A 239 -8.19 13.90 -5.14
CA LEU A 239 -6.94 14.60 -4.82
C LEU A 239 -6.34 15.37 -6.00
N HIS A 240 -6.58 14.91 -7.24
CA HIS A 240 -5.86 15.44 -8.40
C HIS A 240 -6.76 15.88 -9.54
N HIS A 241 -7.97 15.32 -9.67
CA HIS A 241 -8.83 15.65 -10.79
C HIS A 241 -9.29 17.12 -10.76
N ASP A 242 -8.91 17.88 -11.79
CA ASP A 242 -9.43 19.21 -12.04
C ASP A 242 -10.49 19.15 -13.15
N HIS A 243 -11.76 19.28 -12.79
CA HIS A 243 -12.90 19.22 -13.71
C HIS A 243 -12.90 20.31 -14.80
N ARG A 244 -12.03 21.33 -14.68
CA ARG A 244 -11.83 22.37 -15.71
C ARG A 244 -10.85 21.92 -16.80
N ARG A 245 -10.13 20.83 -16.57
CA ARG A 245 -9.15 20.25 -17.49
C ARG A 245 -9.76 19.05 -18.24
N PRO A 246 -9.52 18.91 -19.56
CA PRO A 246 -9.92 17.70 -20.25
C PRO A 246 -9.25 16.46 -19.63
N LEU A 247 -10.04 15.46 -19.26
CA LEU A 247 -9.53 14.18 -18.81
C LEU A 247 -9.30 13.25 -19.98
N THR A 248 -8.19 12.52 -20.01
CA THR A 248 -7.93 11.47 -20.98
C THR A 248 -7.63 10.14 -20.29
N VAL A 249 -8.02 9.03 -20.91
CA VAL A 249 -7.60 7.67 -20.53
C VAL A 249 -6.75 7.13 -21.66
N TRP A 250 -5.47 6.86 -21.41
CA TRP A 250 -4.56 6.29 -22.39
C TRP A 250 -4.36 4.80 -22.11
N GLY A 251 -4.86 3.98 -23.00
CA GLY A 251 -4.84 2.53 -22.96
C GLY A 251 -6.23 1.92 -23.18
N ALA A 252 -6.30 0.89 -24.02
CA ALA A 252 -7.55 0.22 -24.39
C ALA A 252 -7.50 -1.31 -24.12
N GLY A 253 -6.65 -1.72 -23.17
CA GLY A 253 -6.63 -3.06 -22.57
C GLY A 253 -7.68 -3.20 -21.47
N ASP A 254 -7.61 -4.27 -20.68
CA ASP A 254 -8.64 -4.54 -19.66
C ASP A 254 -8.68 -3.47 -18.57
N LYS A 255 -7.52 -3.00 -18.08
CA LYS A 255 -7.46 -1.88 -17.13
C LYS A 255 -8.07 -0.59 -17.70
N GLY A 256 -7.76 -0.26 -18.96
CA GLY A 256 -8.36 0.90 -19.62
C GLY A 256 -9.87 0.78 -19.80
N LYS A 257 -10.38 -0.41 -20.11
CA LYS A 257 -11.83 -0.67 -20.20
C LYS A 257 -12.51 -0.54 -18.84
N SER A 258 -11.88 -1.06 -17.77
CA SER A 258 -12.41 -0.92 -16.41
C SER A 258 -12.42 0.53 -15.95
N THR A 259 -11.32 1.29 -16.18
CA THR A 259 -11.26 2.73 -15.90
C THR A 259 -12.35 3.50 -16.66
N ALA A 260 -12.50 3.21 -17.97
CA ALA A 260 -13.50 3.88 -18.79
C ALA A 260 -14.92 3.62 -18.30
N ARG A 261 -15.24 2.37 -17.92
CA ARG A 261 -16.56 2.00 -17.37
C ARG A 261 -16.85 2.77 -16.09
N GLU A 262 -15.90 2.79 -15.17
CA GLU A 262 -16.05 3.45 -13.87
C GLU A 262 -16.22 4.96 -13.99
N LEU A 263 -15.49 5.61 -14.92
CA LEU A 263 -15.69 7.03 -15.24
C LEU A 263 -17.08 7.30 -15.82
N LEU A 264 -17.57 6.41 -16.68
CA LEU A 264 -18.92 6.53 -17.27
C LEU A 264 -20.02 6.35 -16.22
N GLU A 265 -19.86 5.41 -15.28
CA GLU A 265 -20.79 5.19 -14.17
C GLU A 265 -20.87 6.40 -13.22
N GLN A 266 -19.83 7.24 -13.19
CA GLN A 266 -19.78 8.47 -12.41
C GLN A 266 -20.08 9.74 -13.24
N ASP A 267 -20.53 9.59 -14.48
CA ASP A 267 -20.80 10.69 -15.43
C ASP A 267 -19.60 11.63 -15.65
N ILE A 268 -18.37 11.11 -15.56
CA ILE A 268 -17.15 11.89 -15.75
C ILE A 268 -16.75 11.84 -17.23
N PRO A 269 -16.72 12.96 -17.94
CA PRO A 269 -16.35 13.01 -19.35
C PRO A 269 -14.84 12.80 -19.52
N PHE A 270 -14.46 12.00 -20.51
CA PHE A 270 -13.06 11.79 -20.86
C PHE A 270 -12.88 11.51 -22.35
N TYR A 271 -11.67 11.70 -22.85
CA TYR A 271 -11.22 11.25 -24.17
C TYR A 271 -10.46 9.96 -24.05
N TRP A 272 -10.84 8.93 -24.82
CA TRP A 272 -10.17 7.64 -24.78
C TRP A 272 -9.10 7.53 -25.85
N LEU A 273 -7.85 7.32 -25.43
CA LEU A 273 -6.67 7.33 -26.30
C LEU A 273 -6.04 5.95 -26.39
N CYS A 274 -5.52 5.61 -27.55
CA CYS A 274 -4.71 4.41 -27.74
C CYS A 274 -3.71 4.58 -28.89
N ASP A 275 -2.74 3.67 -28.95
CA ASP A 275 -1.73 3.55 -29.99
C ASP A 275 -2.03 2.40 -30.98
N ASN A 276 -3.00 1.53 -30.65
CA ASN A 276 -3.32 0.36 -31.49
C ASN A 276 -4.17 0.76 -32.71
N PRO A 277 -3.61 0.69 -33.95
CA PRO A 277 -4.31 1.11 -35.15
C PRO A 277 -5.58 0.30 -35.44
N LYS A 278 -5.66 -0.95 -34.93
CA LYS A 278 -6.87 -1.80 -35.09
C LYS A 278 -8.03 -1.34 -34.20
N LYS A 279 -7.78 -0.50 -33.22
CA LYS A 279 -8.78 0.01 -32.25
C LYS A 279 -9.17 1.45 -32.51
N ILE A 280 -8.31 2.26 -33.12
CA ILE A 280 -8.57 3.67 -33.42
C ILE A 280 -9.83 3.81 -34.27
N GLY A 281 -10.70 4.74 -33.92
CA GLY A 281 -12.00 4.99 -34.55
C GLY A 281 -13.12 4.02 -34.13
N LYS A 282 -12.80 2.94 -33.40
CA LYS A 282 -13.84 2.05 -32.83
C LYS A 282 -14.47 2.66 -31.59
N LYS A 283 -15.72 2.32 -31.34
CA LYS A 283 -16.44 2.68 -30.12
C LYS A 283 -16.49 1.50 -29.15
N ILE A 284 -16.15 1.76 -27.90
CA ILE A 284 -16.32 0.84 -26.76
C ILE A 284 -17.11 1.60 -25.70
N TYR A 285 -18.19 1.01 -25.18
CA TYR A 285 -19.12 1.66 -24.24
C TYR A 285 -19.64 3.04 -24.74
N GLY A 286 -19.85 3.16 -26.06
CA GLY A 286 -20.26 4.42 -26.68
C GLY A 286 -19.15 5.45 -26.89
N GLN A 287 -17.96 5.26 -26.30
CA GLN A 287 -16.82 6.17 -26.40
C GLN A 287 -15.90 5.81 -27.58
N GLU A 288 -15.54 6.80 -28.39
CA GLU A 288 -14.63 6.63 -29.53
C GLU A 288 -13.18 6.57 -29.06
N LEU A 289 -12.45 5.54 -29.52
CA LEU A 289 -11.02 5.40 -29.32
C LEU A 289 -10.26 6.26 -30.34
N ARG A 290 -9.46 7.19 -29.84
CA ARG A 290 -8.68 8.14 -30.65
C ARG A 290 -7.20 7.80 -30.59
N HIS A 291 -6.46 8.20 -31.63
CA HIS A 291 -5.01 8.12 -31.62
C HIS A 291 -4.45 9.01 -30.48
N PHE A 292 -3.41 8.59 -29.79
CA PHE A 292 -2.85 9.31 -28.63
C PHE A 292 -2.40 10.73 -28.99
N ASN A 293 -2.00 11.01 -30.23
CA ASN A 293 -1.68 12.37 -30.69
C ASN A 293 -2.85 13.35 -30.60
N TYR A 294 -4.09 12.86 -30.36
CA TYR A 294 -5.22 13.74 -30.10
C TYR A 294 -5.00 14.60 -28.85
N LEU A 295 -4.18 14.12 -27.92
CA LEU A 295 -3.79 14.82 -26.69
C LEU A 295 -3.19 16.21 -26.98
N ILE A 296 -2.43 16.36 -28.06
CA ILE A 296 -1.80 17.64 -28.48
C ILE A 296 -2.87 18.71 -28.82
N LYS A 297 -4.09 18.29 -29.20
CA LYS A 297 -5.20 19.21 -29.53
C LYS A 297 -5.95 19.70 -28.28
N LEU A 298 -5.71 19.08 -27.13
CA LEU A 298 -6.39 19.43 -25.89
C LEU A 298 -5.59 20.51 -25.14
N LYS A 299 -6.30 21.47 -24.59
CA LYS A 299 -5.68 22.52 -23.78
C LYS A 299 -5.48 22.01 -22.35
N ASN A 300 -4.24 21.89 -21.93
CA ASN A 300 -3.88 21.50 -20.57
C ASN A 300 -4.61 20.24 -20.04
N PRO A 301 -4.53 19.07 -20.73
CA PRO A 301 -5.24 17.87 -20.31
C PRO A 301 -4.62 17.22 -19.06
N GLN A 302 -5.44 16.44 -18.34
CA GLN A 302 -4.96 15.44 -17.37
C GLN A 302 -5.13 14.04 -17.97
N SER A 303 -4.21 13.11 -17.66
CA SER A 303 -4.19 11.80 -18.30
C SER A 303 -4.03 10.68 -17.29
N ILE A 304 -4.94 9.70 -17.31
CA ILE A 304 -4.81 8.42 -16.63
C ILE A 304 -4.18 7.43 -17.61
N ILE A 305 -3.03 6.85 -17.25
CA ILE A 305 -2.28 5.92 -18.09
C ILE A 305 -2.51 4.49 -17.58
N THR A 306 -3.16 3.67 -18.41
CA THR A 306 -3.48 2.26 -18.08
C THR A 306 -2.64 1.25 -18.88
N VAL A 307 -1.46 1.67 -19.34
CA VAL A 307 -0.50 0.87 -20.09
C VAL A 307 0.52 0.27 -19.13
N ALA A 308 0.56 -1.07 -19.02
CA ALA A 308 1.39 -1.77 -18.04
C ALA A 308 2.81 -2.11 -18.55
N ASN A 309 3.04 -2.09 -19.85
CA ASN A 309 4.35 -2.42 -20.43
C ASN A 309 5.38 -1.34 -20.09
N GLU A 310 6.48 -1.69 -19.45
CA GLU A 310 7.49 -0.76 -18.95
C GLU A 310 8.14 0.06 -20.09
N VAL A 311 8.45 -0.57 -21.22
CA VAL A 311 9.02 0.12 -22.40
C VAL A 311 8.02 1.13 -22.95
N ALA A 312 6.75 0.78 -23.01
CA ALA A 312 5.71 1.70 -23.44
C ALA A 312 5.52 2.85 -22.43
N GLN A 313 5.64 2.58 -21.13
CA GLN A 313 5.59 3.64 -20.10
C GLN A 313 6.74 4.65 -20.26
N GLU A 314 7.94 4.17 -20.58
CA GLU A 314 9.07 5.06 -20.86
C GLU A 314 8.82 5.94 -22.09
N MET A 315 8.30 5.36 -23.18
CA MET A 315 7.90 6.12 -24.37
C MET A 315 6.82 7.15 -24.07
N ILE A 316 5.82 6.80 -23.25
CA ILE A 316 4.74 7.70 -22.83
C ILE A 316 5.31 8.83 -21.95
N THR A 317 6.21 8.51 -21.03
CA THR A 317 6.89 9.52 -20.20
C THR A 317 7.66 10.52 -21.05
N ASN A 318 8.42 10.05 -22.04
CA ASN A 318 9.15 10.91 -22.98
C ASN A 318 8.19 11.79 -23.82
N PHE A 319 7.04 11.23 -24.25
CA PHE A 319 6.02 11.98 -24.96
C PHE A 319 5.47 13.13 -24.11
N PHE A 320 5.10 12.89 -22.86
CA PHE A 320 4.62 13.91 -21.95
C PHE A 320 5.69 14.96 -21.61
N SER A 321 6.93 14.53 -21.40
CA SER A 321 8.07 15.42 -21.14
C SER A 321 8.30 16.38 -22.30
N ASN A 322 8.18 15.91 -23.55
CA ASN A 322 8.29 16.76 -24.75
C ASN A 322 7.14 17.78 -24.87
N LEU A 323 6.03 17.54 -24.20
CA LEU A 323 4.91 18.48 -24.09
C LEU A 323 5.02 19.42 -22.88
N GLY A 324 6.09 19.31 -22.08
CA GLY A 324 6.27 20.08 -20.85
C GLY A 324 5.33 19.67 -19.72
N GLN A 325 4.80 18.44 -19.78
CA GLN A 325 3.87 17.90 -18.78
C GLN A 325 4.60 17.05 -17.75
N SER A 326 4.14 17.09 -16.50
CA SER A 326 4.78 16.49 -15.34
C SER A 326 3.98 15.33 -14.75
N PRO A 327 4.67 14.25 -14.28
CA PRO A 327 4.02 13.15 -13.56
C PRO A 327 3.38 13.65 -12.26
N MET A 328 2.33 13.00 -11.83
CA MET A 328 1.54 13.33 -10.63
C MET A 328 0.87 14.72 -10.63
N VAL A 329 0.93 15.42 -11.76
CA VAL A 329 0.25 16.71 -12.00
C VAL A 329 -0.61 16.63 -13.26
N ASP A 330 0.00 16.23 -14.36
CA ASP A 330 -0.62 16.20 -15.69
C ASP A 330 -0.94 14.77 -16.14
N TYR A 331 -0.15 13.80 -15.71
CA TYR A 331 -0.41 12.39 -16.02
C TYR A 331 -0.08 11.47 -14.85
N PHE A 332 -0.81 10.34 -14.78
CA PHE A 332 -0.83 9.42 -13.66
C PHE A 332 -0.82 7.97 -14.19
N PHE A 333 0.22 7.21 -13.86
CA PHE A 333 0.28 5.79 -14.20
C PHE A 333 -0.55 4.97 -13.22
N PHE A 334 -1.52 4.20 -13.73
CA PHE A 334 -2.39 3.31 -12.93
C PHE A 334 -1.95 1.84 -13.01
N CYS A 335 -0.78 1.55 -13.55
CA CYS A 335 -0.18 0.21 -13.61
C CYS A 335 1.35 0.27 -13.81
#